data_0eab604b31683e50289f1703efb47ef3
#
_entry.id   0eab604b31683e50289f1703efb47ef3
#
_cell.length_a   1.000
_cell.length_b   1.000
_cell.length_c   1.000
_cell.angle_alpha   90.00
_cell.angle_beta   90.00
_cell.angle_gamma   90.00
#
_symmetry.space_group_name_H-M   'P 1'
#
loop_
_entity.id
_entity.type
_entity.pdbx_description
1 polymer ?
#
loop_
_entity_poly.entity_id
_entity_poly.type
_entity_poly.pdbx_seq_one_letter_code
_entity_poly.pdbx_strand_id
1 'polypeptide(L)'
;MYKEIREAELNLKISQKLEEKLLSLGAIVYMTRYGDYDLSVTNTINRKRSDLSRRGNIINRSDCDLFLSIHLNAEETGIWRGAEVYYDDINPENEKIAKIMQAQLKKHLGSKRNLKKTGVLYLQKRIERPGVLIEVGFLSNSSDRYLLKQETYQNKVATAITEGVLEYIKQKSS
;
A
#
# COMPACT_ATOMS: atom_id res chain seq x y z
N MET A 1 9.28 -19.24 -12.11
CA MET A 1 8.23 -20.11 -11.56
C MET A 1 7.61 -19.48 -10.31
N TYR A 2 6.86 -18.37 -10.47
CA TYR A 2 6.14 -17.66 -9.38
C TYR A 2 4.61 -17.78 -9.57
N LYS A 3 4.16 -18.76 -10.36
CA LYS A 3 2.78 -18.88 -10.85
C LYS A 3 1.70 -19.19 -9.81
N GLU A 4 2.06 -19.52 -8.56
CA GLU A 4 1.09 -19.90 -7.53
C GLU A 4 0.72 -18.80 -6.54
N ILE A 5 1.42 -17.65 -6.57
CA ILE A 5 1.15 -16.55 -5.63
C ILE A 5 0.89 -15.29 -6.43
N ARG A 6 -0.36 -14.85 -6.36
CA ARG A 6 -0.77 -13.60 -7.02
C ARG A 6 -0.56 -12.43 -6.05
N GLU A 7 0.17 -11.41 -6.47
CA GLU A 7 0.27 -10.14 -5.73
C GLU A 7 -1.11 -9.64 -5.28
N ALA A 8 -2.09 -9.71 -6.19
CA ALA A 8 -3.46 -9.28 -5.94
C ALA A 8 -4.14 -9.99 -4.76
N GLU A 9 -3.81 -11.25 -4.49
CA GLU A 9 -4.34 -12.00 -3.36
C GLU A 9 -3.70 -11.57 -2.03
N LEU A 10 -2.37 -11.47 -2.02
CA LEU A 10 -1.64 -11.15 -0.79
C LEU A 10 -1.87 -9.69 -0.36
N ASN A 11 -1.84 -8.75 -1.30
CA ASN A 11 -2.10 -7.36 -0.95
C ASN A 11 -3.55 -7.15 -0.47
N LEU A 12 -4.53 -7.90 -0.98
CA LEU A 12 -5.90 -7.87 -0.47
C LEU A 12 -5.98 -8.40 0.97
N LYS A 13 -5.36 -9.55 1.26
CA LYS A 13 -5.31 -10.11 2.62
C LYS A 13 -4.68 -9.14 3.62
N ILE A 14 -3.57 -8.50 3.25
CA ILE A 14 -2.91 -7.51 4.10
C ILE A 14 -3.80 -6.28 4.29
N SER A 15 -4.44 -5.79 3.22
CA SER A 15 -5.34 -4.64 3.28
C SER A 15 -6.57 -4.90 4.17
N GLN A 16 -7.14 -6.11 4.12
CA GLN A 16 -8.26 -6.50 5.00
C GLN A 16 -7.84 -6.53 6.48
N LYS A 17 -6.66 -7.06 6.79
CA LYS A 17 -6.12 -7.02 8.16
C LYS A 17 -5.84 -5.59 8.64
N LEU A 18 -5.39 -4.73 7.75
CA LEU A 18 -5.22 -3.30 8.03
C LEU A 18 -6.56 -2.62 8.28
N GLU A 19 -7.56 -2.89 7.43
CA GLU A 19 -8.93 -2.39 7.59
C GLU A 19 -9.50 -2.78 8.97
N GLU A 20 -9.44 -4.06 9.36
CA GLU A 20 -9.91 -4.53 10.66
C GLU A 20 -9.26 -3.77 11.83
N LYS A 21 -7.94 -3.55 11.78
CA LYS A 21 -7.21 -2.81 12.81
C LYS A 21 -7.63 -1.35 12.87
N LEU A 22 -7.74 -0.68 11.74
CA LEU A 22 -8.13 0.72 11.68
C LEU A 22 -9.58 0.92 12.14
N LEU A 23 -10.51 0.06 11.72
CA LEU A 23 -11.91 0.08 12.19
C LEU A 23 -12.00 -0.11 13.69
N SER A 24 -11.21 -1.02 14.28
CA SER A 24 -11.19 -1.24 15.74
C SER A 24 -10.71 -0.02 16.53
N LEU A 25 -10.01 0.91 15.88
CA LEU A 25 -9.52 2.17 16.44
C LEU A 25 -10.45 3.36 16.13
N GLY A 26 -11.61 3.11 15.53
CA GLY A 26 -12.61 4.12 15.23
C GLY A 26 -12.39 4.87 13.91
N ALA A 27 -11.46 4.44 13.06
CA ALA A 27 -11.28 5.02 11.74
C ALA A 27 -12.42 4.63 10.79
N ILE A 28 -12.71 5.48 9.80
CA ILE A 28 -13.54 5.13 8.65
C ILE A 28 -12.61 4.68 7.53
N VAL A 29 -12.83 3.48 7.00
CA VAL A 29 -11.97 2.89 5.97
C VAL A 29 -12.76 2.66 4.68
N TYR A 30 -12.20 3.11 3.56
CA TYR A 30 -12.74 2.90 2.23
C TYR A 30 -11.81 1.97 1.45
N MET A 31 -12.20 0.73 1.28
CA MET A 31 -11.49 -0.23 0.44
C MET A 31 -11.86 -0.02 -1.04
N THR A 32 -10.88 -0.06 -1.93
CA THR A 32 -11.16 0.03 -3.37
C THR A 32 -11.65 -1.28 -3.98
N ARG A 33 -11.46 -2.41 -3.29
CA ARG A 33 -12.00 -3.73 -3.66
C ARG A 33 -12.06 -4.67 -2.44
N TYR A 34 -12.96 -5.62 -2.47
CA TYR A 34 -13.10 -6.67 -1.45
C TYR A 34 -12.90 -8.09 -1.99
N GLY A 35 -12.58 -8.25 -3.27
CA GLY A 35 -12.41 -9.54 -3.92
C GLY A 35 -11.37 -9.54 -5.03
N ASP A 36 -11.20 -10.67 -5.69
CA ASP A 36 -10.28 -10.85 -6.83
C ASP A 36 -10.96 -10.41 -8.14
N TYR A 37 -11.17 -9.11 -8.27
CA TYR A 37 -11.70 -8.47 -9.47
C TYR A 37 -11.02 -7.12 -9.69
N ASP A 38 -10.98 -6.68 -10.94
CA ASP A 38 -10.65 -5.32 -11.30
C ASP A 38 -11.93 -4.46 -11.43
N LEU A 39 -11.76 -3.15 -11.38
CA LEU A 39 -12.86 -2.19 -11.49
C LEU A 39 -13.05 -1.69 -12.92
N SER A 40 -12.39 -2.28 -13.91
CA SER A 40 -12.48 -1.80 -15.30
C SER A 40 -13.90 -1.90 -15.86
N VAL A 41 -14.20 -1.01 -16.80
CA VAL A 41 -15.46 -1.08 -17.57
C VAL A 41 -15.38 -2.29 -18.50
N THR A 42 -16.50 -3.03 -18.63
CA THR A 42 -16.65 -4.14 -19.56
C THR A 42 -16.31 -3.66 -20.98
N ASN A 43 -15.59 -4.50 -21.73
CA ASN A 43 -15.20 -4.23 -23.13
C ASN A 43 -14.31 -3.01 -23.38
N THR A 44 -13.57 -2.52 -22.35
CA THR A 44 -12.58 -1.48 -22.57
C THR A 44 -11.26 -2.06 -23.10
N ILE A 45 -10.67 -1.39 -24.11
CA ILE A 45 -9.38 -1.77 -24.70
C ILE A 45 -8.25 -1.64 -23.69
N ASN A 46 -8.33 -0.68 -22.75
CA ASN A 46 -7.30 -0.40 -21.77
C ASN A 46 -7.79 -0.66 -20.34
N ARG A 47 -7.97 -1.95 -20.01
CA ARG A 47 -8.50 -2.42 -18.72
C ARG A 47 -7.74 -1.85 -17.52
N LYS A 48 -6.41 -1.92 -17.53
CA LYS A 48 -5.57 -1.41 -16.43
C LYS A 48 -5.80 0.08 -16.18
N ARG A 49 -5.88 0.88 -17.23
CA ARG A 49 -6.11 2.33 -17.11
C ARG A 49 -7.52 2.63 -16.60
N SER A 50 -8.51 1.86 -17.04
CA SER A 50 -9.90 1.96 -16.57
C SER A 50 -10.00 1.62 -15.08
N ASP A 51 -9.40 0.51 -14.63
CA ASP A 51 -9.34 0.11 -13.23
C ASP A 51 -8.71 1.19 -12.35
N LEU A 52 -7.53 1.68 -12.71
CA LEU A 52 -6.83 2.73 -11.96
C LEU A 52 -7.62 4.05 -11.90
N SER A 53 -8.27 4.45 -12.99
CA SER A 53 -9.13 5.64 -12.99
C SER A 53 -10.30 5.51 -12.02
N ARG A 54 -10.94 4.34 -11.98
CA ARG A 54 -12.06 4.09 -11.06
C ARG A 54 -11.60 4.07 -9.59
N ARG A 55 -10.43 3.52 -9.31
CA ARG A 55 -9.83 3.59 -7.95
C ARG A 55 -9.59 5.04 -7.54
N GLY A 56 -9.01 5.85 -8.42
CA GLY A 56 -8.82 7.29 -8.17
C GLY A 56 -10.14 8.01 -7.89
N ASN A 57 -11.20 7.68 -8.62
CA ASN A 57 -12.53 8.26 -8.38
C ASN A 57 -13.12 7.84 -7.02
N ILE A 58 -12.93 6.60 -6.59
CA ILE A 58 -13.36 6.14 -5.25
C ILE A 58 -12.64 6.95 -4.18
N ILE A 59 -11.31 7.10 -4.30
CA ILE A 59 -10.50 7.84 -3.34
C ILE A 59 -10.91 9.32 -3.29
N ASN A 60 -11.08 9.98 -4.43
CA ASN A 60 -11.43 11.40 -4.48
C ASN A 60 -12.85 11.69 -3.98
N ARG A 61 -13.78 10.74 -4.14
CA ARG A 61 -15.15 10.86 -3.62
C ARG A 61 -15.28 10.53 -2.13
N SER A 62 -14.30 9.88 -1.56
CA SER A 62 -14.23 9.67 -0.12
C SER A 62 -13.70 10.91 0.58
N ASP A 63 -14.09 11.11 1.84
CA ASP A 63 -13.55 12.18 2.68
C ASP A 63 -12.31 11.73 3.46
N CYS A 64 -11.52 10.82 2.86
CA CYS A 64 -10.35 10.26 3.54
C CYS A 64 -9.26 11.31 3.80
N ASP A 65 -8.62 11.21 4.95
CA ASP A 65 -7.48 12.04 5.34
C ASP A 65 -6.20 11.68 4.58
N LEU A 66 -6.08 10.40 4.21
CA LEU A 66 -4.97 9.88 3.40
C LEU A 66 -5.39 8.62 2.65
N PHE A 67 -4.66 8.30 1.58
CA PHE A 67 -4.76 7.01 0.91
C PHE A 67 -3.48 6.19 1.05
N LEU A 68 -3.63 4.87 1.05
CA LEU A 68 -2.53 3.92 1.08
C LEU A 68 -2.69 2.92 -0.07
N SER A 69 -1.65 2.78 -0.90
CA SER A 69 -1.61 1.79 -1.97
C SER A 69 -0.68 0.65 -1.55
N ILE A 70 -1.24 -0.54 -1.32
CA ILE A 70 -0.49 -1.70 -0.82
C ILE A 70 -0.10 -2.60 -1.99
N HIS A 71 1.20 -2.81 -2.15
CA HIS A 71 1.80 -3.58 -3.22
C HIS A 71 2.84 -4.58 -2.72
N LEU A 72 3.20 -5.52 -3.60
CA LEU A 72 4.32 -6.44 -3.43
C LEU A 72 5.24 -6.32 -4.65
N ASN A 73 6.44 -5.86 -4.40
CA ASN A 73 7.42 -5.61 -5.43
C ASN A 73 7.89 -6.91 -6.10
N ALA A 74 8.36 -6.80 -7.32
CA ALA A 74 9.03 -7.89 -8.03
C ALA A 74 10.14 -7.31 -8.92
N GLU A 75 11.27 -8.00 -8.97
CA GLU A 75 12.39 -7.65 -9.84
C GLU A 75 13.12 -8.93 -10.30
N GLU A 76 13.94 -8.82 -11.34
CA GLU A 76 14.46 -9.99 -12.05
C GLU A 76 15.47 -10.82 -11.23
N THR A 77 16.31 -10.17 -10.42
CA THR A 77 17.44 -10.84 -9.76
C THR A 77 17.07 -11.62 -8.51
N GLY A 78 15.94 -11.30 -7.88
CA GLY A 78 15.53 -11.91 -6.60
C GLY A 78 16.39 -11.53 -5.38
N ILE A 79 17.34 -10.60 -5.54
CA ILE A 79 18.29 -10.19 -4.48
C ILE A 79 17.64 -9.23 -3.51
N TRP A 80 16.83 -8.31 -4.02
CA TRP A 80 16.21 -7.26 -3.21
C TRP A 80 15.15 -7.83 -2.28
N ARG A 81 15.13 -7.30 -1.04
CA ARG A 81 14.20 -7.72 0.02
C ARG A 81 13.85 -6.58 0.96
N GLY A 82 12.77 -6.76 1.71
CA GLY A 82 12.29 -5.83 2.74
C GLY A 82 11.31 -4.79 2.21
N ALA A 83 10.50 -4.25 3.11
CA ALA A 83 9.47 -3.29 2.79
C ALA A 83 10.03 -1.88 2.56
N GLU A 84 9.46 -1.15 1.59
CA GLU A 84 9.84 0.23 1.27
C GLU A 84 8.64 1.07 0.87
N VAL A 85 8.73 2.38 1.09
CA VAL A 85 7.67 3.33 0.77
C VAL A 85 8.08 4.21 -0.40
N TYR A 86 7.16 4.38 -1.34
CA TYR A 86 7.29 5.28 -2.48
C TYR A 86 6.35 6.47 -2.33
N TYR A 87 6.85 7.66 -2.62
CA TYR A 87 6.07 8.90 -2.62
C TYR A 87 6.39 9.76 -3.83
N ASP A 88 5.49 10.63 -4.19
CA ASP A 88 5.68 11.71 -5.16
C ASP A 88 5.56 13.07 -4.48
N ASP A 89 5.82 14.15 -5.23
CA ASP A 89 5.77 15.52 -4.75
C ASP A 89 4.52 16.30 -5.20
N ILE A 90 3.46 15.61 -5.61
CA ILE A 90 2.19 16.25 -5.97
C ILE A 90 1.56 16.89 -4.74
N ASN A 91 1.54 16.14 -3.63
CA ASN A 91 1.05 16.65 -2.35
C ASN A 91 2.23 16.79 -1.36
N PRO A 92 2.44 17.94 -0.73
CA PRO A 92 3.56 18.15 0.19
C PRO A 92 3.54 17.23 1.42
N GLU A 93 2.37 16.70 1.79
CA GLU A 93 2.23 15.76 2.90
C GLU A 93 2.77 14.35 2.56
N ASN A 94 2.90 13.99 1.27
CA ASN A 94 3.30 12.64 0.86
C ASN A 94 4.67 12.26 1.41
N GLU A 95 5.64 13.17 1.39
CA GLU A 95 6.97 12.90 1.94
C GLU A 95 6.95 12.69 3.46
N LYS A 96 6.14 13.47 4.18
CA LYS A 96 5.95 13.32 5.64
C LYS A 96 5.34 11.96 5.97
N ILE A 97 4.28 11.58 5.27
CA ILE A 97 3.63 10.27 5.40
C ILE A 97 4.65 9.15 5.11
N ALA A 98 5.42 9.27 4.03
CA ALA A 98 6.41 8.28 3.64
C ALA A 98 7.50 8.09 4.70
N LYS A 99 8.00 9.17 5.32
CA LYS A 99 8.98 9.12 6.41
C LYS A 99 8.44 8.37 7.62
N ILE A 100 7.22 8.67 8.03
CA ILE A 100 6.54 8.03 9.16
C ILE A 100 6.33 6.54 8.86
N MET A 101 5.76 6.21 7.70
CA MET A 101 5.49 4.81 7.31
C MET A 101 6.79 4.01 7.22
N GLN A 102 7.84 4.54 6.60
CA GLN A 102 9.12 3.83 6.49
C GLN A 102 9.75 3.59 7.86
N ALA A 103 9.63 4.51 8.80
CA ALA A 103 10.10 4.32 10.17
C ALA A 103 9.37 3.16 10.86
N GLN A 104 8.06 3.06 10.70
CA GLN A 104 7.27 1.96 11.28
C GLN A 104 7.58 0.61 10.60
N LEU A 105 7.77 0.58 9.27
CA LEU A 105 8.21 -0.63 8.58
C LEU A 105 9.59 -1.11 9.05
N LYS A 106 10.52 -0.19 9.31
CA LYS A 106 11.82 -0.52 9.91
C LYS A 106 11.67 -1.08 11.31
N LYS A 107 10.88 -0.43 12.15
CA LYS A 107 10.64 -0.83 13.56
C LYS A 107 10.01 -2.22 13.68
N HIS A 108 8.95 -2.49 12.92
CA HIS A 108 8.15 -3.70 13.07
C HIS A 108 8.63 -4.88 12.21
N LEU A 109 9.13 -4.61 11.00
CA LEU A 109 9.52 -5.64 10.05
C LEU A 109 11.04 -5.82 9.93
N GLY A 110 11.82 -4.97 10.58
CA GLY A 110 13.28 -4.99 10.44
C GLY A 110 13.77 -4.61 9.04
N SER A 111 12.96 -3.87 8.27
CA SER A 111 13.35 -3.44 6.94
C SER A 111 14.58 -2.54 6.98
N LYS A 112 15.57 -2.83 6.12
CA LYS A 112 16.76 -2.00 5.93
C LYS A 112 16.62 -1.04 4.74
N ARG A 113 15.46 -1.02 4.11
CA ARG A 113 15.17 -0.16 2.95
C ARG A 113 14.93 1.29 3.40
N ASN A 114 15.13 2.21 2.47
CA ASN A 114 14.78 3.62 2.64
C ASN A 114 13.57 3.96 1.76
N LEU A 115 12.83 5.00 2.18
CA LEU A 115 11.78 5.55 1.32
C LEU A 115 12.39 6.05 0.02
N LYS A 116 11.58 6.06 -1.03
CA LYS A 116 12.00 6.49 -2.37
C LYS A 116 11.03 7.53 -2.93
N LYS A 117 11.58 8.64 -3.39
CA LYS A 117 10.83 9.54 -4.26
C LYS A 117 10.72 8.88 -5.63
N THR A 118 9.52 8.79 -6.16
CA THR A 118 9.25 8.24 -7.50
C THR A 118 8.68 9.31 -8.41
N GLY A 119 8.79 9.09 -9.73
CA GLY A 119 8.00 9.85 -10.68
C GLY A 119 6.51 9.57 -10.48
N VAL A 120 5.69 10.52 -10.86
CA VAL A 120 4.24 10.44 -10.61
C VAL A 120 3.61 9.29 -11.38
N LEU A 121 3.10 8.30 -10.66
CA LEU A 121 2.39 7.16 -11.23
C LEU A 121 1.00 7.56 -11.73
N TYR A 122 0.46 6.77 -12.68
CA TYR A 122 -0.82 7.07 -13.31
C TYR A 122 -1.98 7.27 -12.31
N LEU A 123 -2.04 6.44 -11.27
CA LEU A 123 -3.06 6.54 -10.23
C LEU A 123 -2.87 7.82 -9.40
N GLN A 124 -1.65 8.09 -8.95
CA GLN A 124 -1.32 9.23 -8.11
C GLN A 124 -1.64 10.57 -8.77
N LYS A 125 -1.42 10.70 -10.11
CA LYS A 125 -1.81 11.91 -10.87
C LYS A 125 -3.29 12.28 -10.77
N ARG A 126 -4.14 11.35 -10.35
CA ARG A 126 -5.59 11.52 -10.29
C ARG A 126 -6.13 11.66 -8.88
N ILE A 127 -5.29 11.44 -7.89
CA ILE A 127 -5.70 11.47 -6.50
C ILE A 127 -5.38 12.86 -5.93
N GLU A 128 -6.39 13.47 -5.34
CA GLU A 128 -6.29 14.79 -4.68
C GLU A 128 -5.94 14.68 -3.20
N ARG A 129 -6.05 13.47 -2.65
CA ARG A 129 -5.74 13.19 -1.23
C ARG A 129 -4.26 12.89 -1.04
N PRO A 130 -3.66 13.26 0.09
CA PRO A 130 -2.29 12.86 0.39
C PRO A 130 -2.19 11.34 0.57
N GLY A 131 -1.04 10.76 0.26
CA GLY A 131 -0.83 9.32 0.46
C GLY A 131 0.44 8.78 -0.15
N VAL A 132 0.63 7.49 -0.01
CA VAL A 132 1.84 6.79 -0.42
C VAL A 132 1.56 5.41 -0.98
N LEU A 133 2.53 4.87 -1.73
CA LEU A 133 2.56 3.48 -2.14
C LEU A 133 3.54 2.73 -1.22
N ILE A 134 3.10 1.60 -0.68
CA ILE A 134 3.86 0.76 0.23
C ILE A 134 4.12 -0.58 -0.44
N GLU A 135 5.37 -0.87 -0.75
CA GLU A 135 5.84 -2.18 -1.15
C GLU A 135 6.18 -2.97 0.12
N VAL A 136 5.36 -3.94 0.49
CA VAL A 136 5.48 -4.65 1.77
C VAL A 136 6.54 -5.78 1.74
N GLY A 137 7.18 -5.99 0.60
CA GLY A 137 8.26 -6.94 0.36
C GLY A 137 8.34 -7.33 -1.11
N PHE A 138 9.28 -8.21 -1.43
CA PHE A 138 9.57 -8.63 -2.82
C PHE A 138 9.09 -10.05 -3.08
N LEU A 139 8.15 -10.23 -4.00
CA LEU A 139 7.71 -11.57 -4.45
C LEU A 139 8.82 -12.35 -5.16
N SER A 140 9.76 -11.66 -5.81
CA SER A 140 10.94 -12.25 -6.43
C SER A 140 11.91 -12.85 -5.40
N ASN A 141 11.97 -12.30 -4.17
CA ASN A 141 12.83 -12.78 -3.11
C ASN A 141 12.19 -13.96 -2.35
N SER A 142 12.92 -15.06 -2.20
CA SER A 142 12.39 -16.28 -1.56
C SER A 142 12.05 -16.09 -0.07
N SER A 143 12.86 -15.32 0.65
CA SER A 143 12.62 -15.04 2.07
C SER A 143 11.40 -14.16 2.29
N ASP A 144 11.27 -13.06 1.54
CA ASP A 144 10.10 -12.19 1.61
C ASP A 144 8.84 -12.94 1.19
N ARG A 145 8.91 -13.71 0.10
CA ARG A 145 7.80 -14.53 -0.38
C ARG A 145 7.34 -15.57 0.65
N TYR A 146 8.27 -16.18 1.38
CA TYR A 146 7.94 -17.08 2.48
C TYR A 146 7.20 -16.34 3.61
N LEU A 147 7.72 -15.21 4.06
CA LEU A 147 7.13 -14.40 5.12
C LEU A 147 5.75 -13.86 4.76
N LEU A 148 5.61 -13.31 3.55
CA LEU A 148 4.36 -12.71 3.06
C LEU A 148 3.18 -13.69 2.99
N LYS A 149 3.45 -15.00 2.90
CA LYS A 149 2.45 -16.07 2.99
C LYS A 149 1.97 -16.34 4.42
N GLN A 150 2.77 -15.97 5.43
CA GLN A 150 2.45 -16.23 6.83
C GLN A 150 1.46 -15.20 7.36
N GLU A 151 0.37 -15.67 7.92
CA GLU A 151 -0.65 -14.80 8.51
C GLU A 151 -0.08 -13.92 9.63
N THR A 152 0.81 -14.46 10.44
CA THR A 152 1.51 -13.73 11.50
C THR A 152 2.32 -12.55 10.95
N TYR A 153 2.98 -12.73 9.80
CA TYR A 153 3.73 -11.66 9.15
C TYR A 153 2.81 -10.61 8.51
N GLN A 154 1.73 -11.03 7.87
CA GLN A 154 0.71 -10.13 7.34
C GLN A 154 0.12 -9.25 8.45
N ASN A 155 -0.12 -9.82 9.63
CA ASN A 155 -0.56 -9.07 10.82
C ASN A 155 0.50 -8.07 11.30
N LYS A 156 1.79 -8.42 11.26
CA LYS A 156 2.88 -7.47 11.57
C LYS A 156 2.93 -6.32 10.58
N VAL A 157 2.75 -6.60 9.28
CA VAL A 157 2.67 -5.56 8.24
C VAL A 157 1.50 -4.61 8.52
N ALA A 158 0.30 -5.16 8.75
CA ALA A 158 -0.88 -4.37 9.07
C ALA A 158 -0.67 -3.52 10.34
N THR A 159 -0.03 -4.07 11.39
CA THR A 159 0.30 -3.32 12.61
C THR A 159 1.26 -2.17 12.30
N ALA A 160 2.33 -2.41 11.55
CA ALA A 160 3.29 -1.36 11.19
C ALA A 160 2.61 -0.20 10.47
N ILE A 161 1.74 -0.51 9.51
CA ILE A 161 1.02 0.52 8.75
C ILE A 161 0.00 1.24 9.65
N THR A 162 -0.72 0.53 10.51
CA THR A 162 -1.65 1.13 11.48
C THR A 162 -0.94 2.14 12.39
N GLU A 163 0.23 1.78 12.94
CA GLU A 163 1.04 2.69 13.76
C GLU A 163 1.48 3.93 12.98
N GLY A 164 1.82 3.75 11.68
CA GLY A 164 2.14 4.88 10.81
C GLY A 164 0.95 5.81 10.59
N VAL A 165 -0.25 5.27 10.38
CA VAL A 165 -1.49 6.07 10.26
C VAL A 165 -1.74 6.86 11.54
N LEU A 166 -1.70 6.21 12.70
CA LEU A 166 -1.93 6.86 13.99
C LEU A 166 -0.93 8.00 14.25
N GLU A 167 0.33 7.76 13.97
CA GLU A 167 1.39 8.78 14.15
C GLU A 167 1.17 9.98 13.23
N TYR A 168 0.82 9.74 11.96
CA TYR A 168 0.51 10.80 11.01
C TYR A 168 -0.69 11.64 11.46
N ILE A 169 -1.81 11.00 11.84
CA ILE A 169 -3.02 11.71 12.30
C ILE A 169 -2.75 12.51 13.56
N LYS A 170 -2.00 11.95 14.51
CA LYS A 170 -1.58 12.67 15.72
C LYS A 170 -0.80 13.94 15.39
N GLN A 171 0.18 13.86 14.49
CA GLN A 171 0.97 15.01 14.07
C GLN A 171 0.19 16.05 13.25
N LYS A 172 -0.90 15.63 12.58
CA LYS A 172 -1.80 16.53 11.85
C LYS A 172 -2.72 17.33 12.79
N SER A 173 -3.05 16.74 13.95
CA SER A 173 -3.96 17.31 14.94
C SER A 173 -3.27 18.18 16.00
N SER A 174 -1.94 18.24 15.98
CA SER A 174 -1.09 19.05 16.88
C SER A 174 -0.70 20.37 16.23
#